data_9f7f9c44f229b197100630513d2509f6
#
_entry.id   9f7f9c44f229b197100630513d2509f6
#
_cell.length_a   1.000
_cell.length_b   1.000
_cell.length_c   1.000
_cell.angle_alpha   90.00
_cell.angle_beta   90.00
_cell.angle_gamma   90.00
#
_symmetry.space_group_name_H-M   'P 1'
#
loop_
_entity.id
_entity.type
_entity.pdbx_description
1 polymer ?
#
loop_
_entity_poly.entity_id
_entity_poly.type
_entity_poly.pdbx_seq_one_letter_code
_entity_poly.pdbx_strand_id
1 'polypeptide(L)'
;AYNSNRIEGSRLTEDQTRYIFETRLIGFKDQEAVPVDDIIETTNHFVAFDFLLDTIDEPLSETIIKEFHRILKTGTADALKPYFNVGDYKKMANEVGGKETCKPNEVANEMQKLGEWYLSQTNVSIYTLAEYHWRFECIHPFQDGNGRVGRLVLFRECLRNGIMPFVIDNEHKLFYYRGLYEFEQTTGFLVGTMQSAQDVYESWIKYFNEELLDGLKID
;
A
#
# COMPACT_ATOMS: atom_id res chain seq x y z
N ALA A 1 -0.27 5.93 6.16
CA ALA A 1 1.19 5.82 6.20
C ALA A 1 1.65 4.88 7.32
N TYR A 2 1.33 5.16 8.61
CA TYR A 2 1.83 4.39 9.76
C TYR A 2 1.67 2.88 9.58
N ASN A 3 0.44 2.39 9.49
CA ASN A 3 0.16 0.95 9.41
C ASN A 3 0.88 0.27 8.22
N SER A 4 0.84 0.88 7.03
CA SER A 4 1.47 0.31 5.84
C SER A 4 2.99 0.23 5.96
N ASN A 5 3.65 1.23 6.55
CA ASN A 5 5.09 1.20 6.82
C ASN A 5 5.44 0.24 7.96
N ARG A 6 4.58 0.14 9.00
CA ARG A 6 4.77 -0.77 10.12
C ARG A 6 4.73 -2.24 9.69
N ILE A 7 3.87 -2.60 8.74
CA ILE A 7 3.85 -3.94 8.14
C ILE A 7 5.20 -4.28 7.51
N GLU A 8 5.85 -3.32 6.86
CA GLU A 8 7.17 -3.48 6.21
C GLU A 8 8.35 -3.33 7.18
N GLY A 9 8.10 -3.17 8.48
CA GLY A 9 9.14 -3.17 9.49
C GLY A 9 9.64 -1.80 9.96
N SER A 10 8.99 -0.69 9.56
CA SER A 10 9.32 0.65 10.07
C SER A 10 9.28 0.68 11.61
N ARG A 11 10.25 1.37 12.20
CA ARG A 11 10.39 1.53 13.65
C ARG A 11 9.66 2.76 14.20
N LEU A 12 9.17 3.64 13.33
CA LEU A 12 8.40 4.81 13.75
C LEU A 12 7.13 4.38 14.49
N THR A 13 6.84 5.07 15.60
CA THR A 13 5.58 4.93 16.31
C THR A 13 4.46 5.71 15.59
N GLU A 14 3.22 5.45 15.97
CA GLU A 14 2.08 6.20 15.45
C GLU A 14 2.19 7.69 15.76
N ASP A 15 2.55 8.04 17.02
CA ASP A 15 2.74 9.43 17.44
C ASP A 15 3.86 10.12 16.67
N GLN A 16 4.99 9.44 16.42
CA GLN A 16 6.07 9.98 15.59
C GLN A 16 5.63 10.20 14.16
N THR A 17 4.87 9.25 13.58
CA THR A 17 4.34 9.37 12.22
C THR A 17 3.37 10.55 12.12
N ARG A 18 2.46 10.72 13.10
CA ARG A 18 1.55 11.85 13.19
C ARG A 18 2.32 13.17 13.34
N TYR A 19 3.31 13.22 14.22
CA TYR A 19 4.12 14.42 14.44
C TYR A 19 4.86 14.86 13.17
N ILE A 20 5.44 13.91 12.41
CA ILE A 20 6.07 14.20 11.11
C ILE A 20 5.04 14.78 10.14
N PHE A 21 3.83 14.21 10.09
CA PHE A 21 2.77 14.68 9.20
C PHE A 21 2.35 16.12 9.52
N GLU A 22 2.07 16.40 10.80
CA GLU A 22 1.55 17.69 11.24
C GLU A 22 2.59 18.81 11.20
N THR A 23 3.86 18.52 11.54
CA THR A 23 4.86 19.55 11.82
C THR A 23 6.03 19.57 10.83
N ARG A 24 6.20 18.51 10.05
CA ARG A 24 7.41 18.27 9.22
C ARG A 24 8.71 18.19 10.06
N LEU A 25 8.59 17.95 11.36
CA LEU A 25 9.71 17.77 12.28
C LEU A 25 9.74 16.35 12.79
N ILE A 26 10.89 15.93 13.31
CA ILE A 26 11.03 14.67 14.04
C ILE A 26 11.56 14.95 15.43
N GLY A 27 10.88 14.43 16.44
CA GLY A 27 11.29 14.49 17.84
C GLY A 27 11.50 13.07 18.37
N PHE A 28 12.68 12.81 18.93
CA PHE A 28 12.95 11.58 19.66
C PHE A 28 12.86 11.87 21.14
N LYS A 29 11.87 11.28 21.82
CA LYS A 29 11.76 11.36 23.30
C LYS A 29 12.66 10.37 23.99
N ASP A 30 12.95 9.24 23.33
CA ASP A 30 13.79 8.16 23.84
C ASP A 30 14.97 7.96 22.89
N GLN A 31 16.13 7.55 23.42
CA GLN A 31 17.40 7.44 22.69
C GLN A 31 17.46 6.27 21.68
N GLU A 32 16.33 5.74 21.24
CA GLU A 32 16.32 4.70 20.22
C GLU A 32 16.58 5.31 18.83
N ALA A 33 17.61 4.80 18.16
CA ALA A 33 17.92 5.19 16.80
C ALA A 33 16.85 4.67 15.84
N VAL A 34 16.27 5.57 15.05
CA VAL A 34 15.35 5.24 13.96
C VAL A 34 16.13 5.34 12.65
N PRO A 35 16.03 4.35 11.74
CA PRO A 35 16.64 4.44 10.42
C PRO A 35 16.15 5.68 9.67
N VAL A 36 17.08 6.38 8.99
CA VAL A 36 16.73 7.55 8.19
C VAL A 36 15.74 7.19 7.09
N ASP A 37 15.86 6.00 6.52
CA ASP A 37 14.93 5.51 5.50
C ASP A 37 13.49 5.36 6.03
N ASP A 38 13.27 5.00 7.29
CA ASP A 38 11.93 4.96 7.89
C ASP A 38 11.26 6.34 7.85
N ILE A 39 12.03 7.40 8.06
CA ILE A 39 11.56 8.79 8.04
C ILE A 39 11.27 9.21 6.61
N ILE A 40 12.20 8.94 5.69
CA ILE A 40 12.06 9.26 4.26
C ILE A 40 10.85 8.53 3.69
N GLU A 41 10.75 7.22 3.89
CA GLU A 41 9.65 6.41 3.37
C GLU A 41 8.30 6.81 3.98
N THR A 42 8.27 7.24 5.25
CA THR A 42 7.04 7.75 5.86
C THR A 42 6.61 9.08 5.24
N THR A 43 7.55 10.00 5.03
CA THR A 43 7.27 11.28 4.36
C THR A 43 6.84 11.06 2.92
N ASN A 44 7.53 10.18 2.20
CA ASN A 44 7.17 9.79 0.83
C ASN A 44 5.78 9.13 0.75
N HIS A 45 5.40 8.37 1.78
CA HIS A 45 4.08 7.75 1.82
C HIS A 45 2.94 8.77 1.90
N PHE A 46 3.13 9.90 2.59
CA PHE A 46 2.14 10.99 2.56
C PHE A 46 2.04 11.59 1.15
N VAL A 47 3.17 11.86 0.49
CA VAL A 47 3.17 12.36 -0.90
C VAL A 47 2.52 11.34 -1.85
N ALA A 48 2.77 10.05 -1.65
CA ALA A 48 2.12 9.00 -2.44
C ALA A 48 0.61 8.93 -2.21
N PHE A 49 0.14 9.27 -1.00
CA PHE A 49 -1.28 9.34 -0.71
C PHE A 49 -1.93 10.57 -1.36
N ASP A 50 -1.27 11.73 -1.39
CA ASP A 50 -1.74 12.91 -2.14
C ASP A 50 -1.84 12.57 -3.63
N PHE A 51 -0.81 11.94 -4.22
CA PHE A 51 -0.83 11.48 -5.61
C PHE A 51 -1.96 10.46 -5.89
N LEU A 52 -2.28 9.59 -4.92
CA LEU A 52 -3.41 8.68 -5.00
C LEU A 52 -4.72 9.44 -5.21
N LEU A 53 -4.96 10.49 -4.40
CA LEU A 53 -6.17 11.30 -4.48
C LEU A 53 -6.23 12.10 -5.80
N ASP A 54 -5.11 12.64 -6.25
CA ASP A 54 -5.01 13.41 -7.49
C ASP A 54 -5.31 12.57 -8.74
N THR A 55 -5.04 11.26 -8.70
CA THR A 55 -5.20 10.36 -9.84
C THR A 55 -6.44 9.46 -9.76
N ILE A 56 -7.32 9.67 -8.78
CA ILE A 56 -8.43 8.75 -8.49
C ILE A 56 -9.36 8.53 -9.70
N ASP A 57 -9.58 9.56 -10.50
CA ASP A 57 -10.47 9.53 -11.68
C ASP A 57 -9.81 8.89 -12.92
N GLU A 58 -8.50 8.71 -12.91
CA GLU A 58 -7.77 8.11 -14.02
C GLU A 58 -7.90 6.58 -14.01
N PRO A 59 -7.98 5.90 -15.17
CA PRO A 59 -7.84 4.45 -15.23
C PRO A 59 -6.50 3.99 -14.63
N LEU A 60 -6.50 2.89 -13.87
CA LEU A 60 -5.26 2.32 -13.37
C LEU A 60 -4.35 1.95 -14.52
N SER A 61 -3.10 2.41 -14.46
CA SER A 61 -2.10 2.20 -15.49
C SER A 61 -0.75 1.82 -14.89
N GLU A 62 0.09 1.21 -15.72
CA GLU A 62 1.49 0.91 -15.36
C GLU A 62 2.24 2.18 -14.92
N THR A 63 1.97 3.31 -15.56
CA THR A 63 2.57 4.61 -15.23
C THR A 63 2.22 5.04 -13.80
N ILE A 64 0.96 4.92 -13.40
CA ILE A 64 0.51 5.24 -12.02
C ILE A 64 1.19 4.31 -11.01
N ILE A 65 1.26 3.01 -11.30
CA ILE A 65 1.88 2.02 -10.42
C ILE A 65 3.39 2.31 -10.24
N LYS A 66 4.09 2.59 -11.33
CA LYS A 66 5.51 2.97 -11.31
C LYS A 66 5.75 4.30 -10.60
N GLU A 67 4.85 5.25 -10.74
CA GLU A 67 4.95 6.54 -10.04
C GLU A 67 4.77 6.39 -8.52
N PHE A 68 3.85 5.54 -8.05
CA PHE A 68 3.79 5.20 -6.63
C PHE A 68 5.14 4.69 -6.10
N HIS A 69 5.75 3.75 -6.83
CA HIS A 69 7.06 3.23 -6.45
C HIS A 69 8.14 4.30 -6.49
N ARG A 70 8.14 5.16 -7.51
CA ARG A 70 9.09 6.27 -7.62
C ARG A 70 8.99 7.21 -6.43
N ILE A 71 7.78 7.62 -6.07
CA ILE A 71 7.55 8.50 -4.91
C ILE A 71 8.06 7.82 -3.64
N LEU A 72 7.64 6.59 -3.38
CA LEU A 72 7.96 5.88 -2.14
C LEU A 72 9.48 5.68 -1.93
N LYS A 73 10.23 5.39 -3.00
CA LYS A 73 11.64 5.00 -2.90
C LYS A 73 12.62 6.15 -3.21
N THR A 74 12.14 7.32 -3.63
CA THR A 74 13.00 8.48 -3.86
C THR A 74 13.71 8.91 -2.58
N GLY A 75 15.03 9.05 -2.64
CA GLY A 75 15.87 9.53 -1.54
C GLY A 75 16.23 8.48 -0.48
N THR A 76 15.79 7.24 -0.61
CA THR A 76 16.17 6.13 0.29
C THR A 76 17.57 5.61 -0.02
N ALA A 77 18.18 4.91 0.93
CA ALA A 77 19.48 4.23 0.72
C ALA A 77 19.42 3.19 -0.42
N ASP A 78 18.27 2.56 -0.61
CA ASP A 78 18.07 1.62 -1.73
C ASP A 78 18.20 2.31 -3.07
N ALA A 79 17.74 3.54 -3.22
CA ALA A 79 17.82 4.32 -4.46
C ALA A 79 19.28 4.57 -4.92
N LEU A 80 20.25 4.45 -4.03
CA LEU A 80 21.67 4.61 -4.34
C LEU A 80 22.31 3.33 -4.89
N LYS A 81 21.61 2.19 -4.83
CA LYS A 81 22.15 0.91 -5.31
C LYS A 81 22.04 0.79 -6.84
N PRO A 82 23.08 0.42 -7.56
CA PRO A 82 23.09 0.39 -9.04
C PRO A 82 22.05 -0.54 -9.68
N TYR A 83 21.61 -1.56 -8.93
CA TYR A 83 20.64 -2.55 -9.41
C TYR A 83 19.20 -2.17 -9.03
N PHE A 84 19.01 -1.11 -8.23
CA PHE A 84 17.69 -0.69 -7.77
C PHE A 84 17.09 0.36 -8.72
N ASN A 85 16.01 -0.01 -9.40
CA ASN A 85 15.31 0.90 -10.29
C ASN A 85 14.19 1.64 -9.55
N VAL A 86 14.43 2.90 -9.18
CA VAL A 86 13.38 3.75 -8.61
C VAL A 86 12.37 4.11 -9.70
N GLY A 87 11.11 3.72 -9.49
CA GLY A 87 10.04 3.97 -10.44
C GLY A 87 10.03 3.04 -11.66
N ASP A 88 10.77 1.93 -11.59
CA ASP A 88 10.74 0.92 -12.65
C ASP A 88 10.92 -0.50 -12.10
N TYR A 89 10.67 -1.50 -12.93
CA TYR A 89 10.67 -2.89 -12.55
C TYR A 89 12.05 -3.41 -12.12
N LYS A 90 12.04 -4.45 -11.30
CA LYS A 90 13.22 -5.09 -10.75
C LYS A 90 14.16 -5.63 -11.82
N LYS A 91 15.46 -5.57 -11.54
CA LYS A 91 16.52 -6.15 -12.36
C LYS A 91 17.02 -7.48 -11.83
N MET A 92 16.82 -7.74 -10.56
CA MET A 92 17.28 -8.95 -9.89
C MET A 92 16.08 -9.76 -9.42
N ALA A 93 16.22 -11.08 -9.43
CA ALA A 93 15.25 -11.99 -8.84
C ALA A 93 15.10 -11.70 -7.34
N ASN A 94 13.89 -11.82 -6.85
CA ASN A 94 13.57 -11.72 -5.44
C ASN A 94 12.59 -12.84 -5.03
N GLU A 95 12.44 -13.04 -3.75
CA GLU A 95 11.53 -14.02 -3.17
C GLU A 95 10.69 -13.39 -2.06
N VAL A 96 9.52 -13.93 -1.81
CA VAL A 96 8.62 -13.53 -0.73
C VAL A 96 8.13 -14.76 0.00
N GLY A 97 8.34 -14.80 1.32
CA GLY A 97 7.92 -15.93 2.14
C GLY A 97 8.53 -17.27 1.71
N GLY A 98 9.76 -17.24 1.15
CA GLY A 98 10.45 -18.43 0.64
C GLY A 98 9.95 -18.95 -0.70
N LYS A 99 9.09 -18.19 -1.40
CA LYS A 99 8.65 -18.49 -2.78
C LYS A 99 9.33 -17.52 -3.76
N GLU A 100 9.85 -18.07 -4.87
CA GLU A 100 10.32 -17.24 -5.99
C GLU A 100 9.15 -16.45 -6.58
N THR A 101 9.40 -15.19 -6.89
CA THR A 101 8.45 -14.32 -7.58
C THR A 101 8.70 -14.33 -9.09
N CYS A 102 7.91 -13.57 -9.86
CA CYS A 102 8.11 -13.46 -11.31
C CYS A 102 9.56 -13.06 -11.66
N LYS A 103 10.14 -13.69 -12.67
CA LYS A 103 11.51 -13.37 -13.12
C LYS A 103 11.59 -11.98 -13.73
N PRO A 104 12.70 -11.23 -13.53
CA PRO A 104 12.82 -9.85 -13.99
C PRO A 104 12.47 -9.62 -15.47
N ASN A 105 12.87 -10.54 -16.36
CA ASN A 105 12.58 -10.45 -17.79
C ASN A 105 11.11 -10.74 -18.16
N GLU A 106 10.33 -11.26 -17.26
CA GLU A 106 8.91 -11.61 -17.45
C GLU A 106 7.97 -10.57 -16.83
N VAL A 107 8.48 -9.75 -15.88
CA VAL A 107 7.66 -8.80 -15.11
C VAL A 107 6.83 -7.88 -16.00
N ALA A 108 7.42 -7.27 -17.01
CA ALA A 108 6.69 -6.32 -17.87
C ALA A 108 5.48 -6.98 -18.55
N ASN A 109 5.67 -8.20 -19.06
CA ASN A 109 4.60 -8.96 -19.71
C ASN A 109 3.51 -9.38 -18.70
N GLU A 110 3.89 -9.82 -17.51
CA GLU A 110 2.91 -10.25 -16.49
C GLU A 110 2.14 -9.03 -15.91
N MET A 111 2.78 -7.88 -15.75
CA MET A 111 2.11 -6.64 -15.36
C MET A 111 1.16 -6.13 -16.45
N GLN A 112 1.53 -6.23 -17.71
CA GLN A 112 0.63 -5.92 -18.83
C GLN A 112 -0.63 -6.82 -18.78
N LYS A 113 -0.46 -8.13 -18.67
CA LYS A 113 -1.57 -9.09 -18.55
C LYS A 113 -2.47 -8.77 -17.35
N LEU A 114 -1.87 -8.44 -16.19
CA LEU A 114 -2.61 -8.05 -15.00
C LEU A 114 -3.45 -6.79 -15.24
N GLY A 115 -2.86 -5.78 -15.88
CA GLY A 115 -3.55 -4.55 -16.25
C GLY A 115 -4.72 -4.80 -17.23
N GLU A 116 -4.49 -5.57 -18.30
CA GLU A 116 -5.52 -5.95 -19.27
C GLU A 116 -6.65 -6.73 -18.61
N TRP A 117 -6.33 -7.71 -17.76
CA TRP A 117 -7.33 -8.45 -17.00
C TRP A 117 -8.14 -7.53 -16.09
N TYR A 118 -7.48 -6.62 -15.35
CA TYR A 118 -8.18 -5.71 -14.44
C TYR A 118 -9.11 -4.74 -15.20
N LEU A 119 -8.63 -4.14 -16.28
CA LEU A 119 -9.41 -3.20 -17.10
C LEU A 119 -10.57 -3.87 -17.86
N SER A 120 -10.54 -5.19 -18.03
CA SER A 120 -11.65 -5.95 -18.62
C SER A 120 -12.81 -6.21 -17.65
N GLN A 121 -12.63 -5.92 -16.36
CA GLN A 121 -13.65 -6.16 -15.34
C GLN A 121 -14.76 -5.11 -15.45
N THR A 122 -15.99 -5.55 -15.69
CA THR A 122 -17.17 -4.65 -15.79
C THR A 122 -17.76 -4.25 -14.46
N ASN A 123 -17.60 -5.10 -13.44
CA ASN A 123 -18.07 -4.88 -12.06
C ASN A 123 -16.92 -5.19 -11.10
N VAL A 124 -16.20 -4.14 -10.70
CA VAL A 124 -15.14 -4.27 -9.71
C VAL A 124 -15.75 -4.42 -8.32
N SER A 125 -15.32 -5.45 -7.61
CA SER A 125 -15.74 -5.76 -6.24
C SER A 125 -14.53 -5.98 -5.34
N ILE A 126 -14.74 -6.13 -4.04
CA ILE A 126 -13.67 -6.47 -3.10
C ILE A 126 -12.98 -7.79 -3.48
N TYR A 127 -13.70 -8.75 -4.09
CA TYR A 127 -13.12 -9.98 -4.60
C TYR A 127 -12.18 -9.72 -5.79
N THR A 128 -12.60 -8.85 -6.73
CA THR A 128 -11.78 -8.43 -7.86
C THR A 128 -10.50 -7.74 -7.39
N LEU A 129 -10.61 -6.85 -6.39
CA LEU A 129 -9.47 -6.13 -5.83
C LEU A 129 -8.54 -7.06 -5.04
N ALA A 130 -9.08 -8.04 -4.32
CA ALA A 130 -8.28 -9.05 -3.63
C ALA A 130 -7.50 -9.92 -4.62
N GLU A 131 -8.11 -10.34 -5.73
CA GLU A 131 -7.45 -11.09 -6.78
C GLU A 131 -6.38 -10.26 -7.49
N TYR A 132 -6.69 -8.99 -7.82
CA TYR A 132 -5.70 -8.07 -8.38
C TYR A 132 -4.47 -7.96 -7.47
N HIS A 133 -4.68 -7.72 -6.19
CA HIS A 133 -3.62 -7.54 -5.23
C HIS A 133 -2.78 -8.82 -5.05
N TRP A 134 -3.42 -9.97 -4.94
CA TRP A 134 -2.73 -11.25 -4.86
C TRP A 134 -1.84 -11.49 -6.10
N ARG A 135 -2.37 -11.28 -7.32
CA ARG A 135 -1.59 -11.41 -8.56
C ARG A 135 -0.40 -10.43 -8.59
N PHE A 136 -0.64 -9.19 -8.16
CA PHE A 136 0.42 -8.18 -8.05
C PHE A 136 1.54 -8.63 -7.08
N GLU A 137 1.18 -9.15 -5.91
CA GLU A 137 2.14 -9.68 -4.93
C GLU A 137 2.85 -10.94 -5.43
N CYS A 138 2.22 -11.79 -6.26
CA CYS A 138 2.88 -12.92 -6.91
C CYS A 138 3.91 -12.46 -7.97
N ILE A 139 3.57 -11.44 -8.76
CA ILE A 139 4.51 -10.85 -9.74
C ILE A 139 5.67 -10.17 -9.01
N HIS A 140 5.37 -9.45 -7.95
CA HIS A 140 6.33 -8.69 -7.13
C HIS A 140 7.24 -7.83 -7.99
N PRO A 141 6.67 -6.83 -8.73
CA PRO A 141 7.32 -6.21 -9.88
C PRO A 141 8.55 -5.37 -9.53
N PHE A 142 8.67 -4.87 -8.31
CA PHE A 142 9.76 -4.00 -7.89
C PHE A 142 10.79 -4.76 -7.04
N GLN A 143 11.99 -4.19 -6.91
CA GLN A 143 13.04 -4.79 -6.09
C GLN A 143 12.70 -4.76 -4.58
N ASP A 144 12.00 -3.71 -4.15
CA ASP A 144 11.42 -3.51 -2.81
C ASP A 144 10.21 -2.56 -2.93
N GLY A 145 9.38 -2.45 -1.86
CA GLY A 145 8.24 -1.53 -1.81
C GLY A 145 6.94 -2.06 -2.44
N ASN A 146 6.91 -3.32 -2.89
CA ASN A 146 5.74 -3.91 -3.53
C ASN A 146 4.50 -3.88 -2.64
N GLY A 147 4.59 -4.32 -1.39
CA GLY A 147 3.45 -4.32 -0.47
C GLY A 147 2.87 -2.93 -0.25
N ARG A 148 3.69 -1.89 -0.13
CA ARG A 148 3.25 -0.50 0.02
C ARG A 148 2.56 0.01 -1.24
N VAL A 149 3.15 -0.21 -2.41
CA VAL A 149 2.52 0.12 -3.71
C VAL A 149 1.21 -0.63 -3.87
N GLY A 150 1.19 -1.94 -3.63
CA GLY A 150 -0.02 -2.76 -3.74
C GLY A 150 -1.16 -2.25 -2.85
N ARG A 151 -0.88 -1.88 -1.59
CA ARG A 151 -1.88 -1.33 -0.68
C ARG A 151 -2.35 0.08 -1.06
N LEU A 152 -1.48 0.93 -1.63
CA LEU A 152 -1.90 2.23 -2.18
C LEU A 152 -2.81 2.05 -3.40
N VAL A 153 -2.48 1.12 -4.31
CA VAL A 153 -3.34 0.78 -5.45
C VAL A 153 -4.68 0.25 -4.98
N LEU A 154 -4.71 -0.66 -4.00
CA LEU A 154 -5.97 -1.16 -3.42
C LEU A 154 -6.85 -0.04 -2.87
N PHE A 155 -6.27 0.85 -2.07
CA PHE A 155 -7.00 1.96 -1.48
C PHE A 155 -7.59 2.88 -2.57
N ARG A 156 -6.77 3.22 -3.56
CA ARG A 156 -7.17 4.01 -4.72
C ARG A 156 -8.32 3.37 -5.49
N GLU A 157 -8.20 2.10 -5.81
CA GLU A 157 -9.22 1.39 -6.60
C GLU A 157 -10.50 1.13 -5.79
N CYS A 158 -10.42 1.01 -4.46
CA CYS A 158 -11.63 1.05 -3.63
C CYS A 158 -12.37 2.38 -3.81
N LEU A 159 -11.70 3.52 -3.64
CA LEU A 159 -12.32 4.84 -3.81
C LEU A 159 -12.88 5.04 -5.21
N ARG A 160 -12.09 4.72 -6.24
CA ARG A 160 -12.48 4.86 -7.64
C ARG A 160 -13.76 4.09 -8.00
N ASN A 161 -13.96 2.92 -7.40
CA ASN A 161 -15.10 2.04 -7.69
C ASN A 161 -16.24 2.18 -6.65
N GLY A 162 -16.19 3.17 -5.75
CA GLY A 162 -17.21 3.36 -4.71
C GLY A 162 -17.26 2.24 -3.68
N ILE A 163 -16.16 1.52 -3.50
CA ILE A 163 -15.99 0.48 -2.48
C ILE A 163 -15.40 1.13 -1.23
N MET A 164 -15.90 0.77 -0.05
CA MET A 164 -15.33 1.23 1.21
C MET A 164 -13.83 0.90 1.25
N PRO A 165 -12.93 1.88 1.39
CA PRO A 165 -11.51 1.60 1.53
C PRO A 165 -11.20 0.97 2.89
N PHE A 166 -9.98 0.48 3.03
CA PHE A 166 -9.53 -0.14 4.28
C PHE A 166 -8.02 0.05 4.49
N VAL A 167 -7.61 -0.16 5.72
CA VAL A 167 -6.19 -0.12 6.13
C VAL A 167 -5.88 -1.43 6.84
N ILE A 168 -4.91 -2.17 6.34
CA ILE A 168 -4.37 -3.33 7.07
C ILE A 168 -3.51 -2.79 8.21
N ASP A 169 -3.92 -3.03 9.43
CA ASP A 169 -3.18 -2.68 10.64
C ASP A 169 -2.34 -3.86 11.16
N ASN A 170 -1.71 -3.66 12.30
CA ASN A 170 -0.85 -4.69 12.89
C ASN A 170 -1.64 -5.92 13.40
N GLU A 171 -2.90 -5.76 13.76
CA GLU A 171 -3.75 -6.88 14.21
C GLU A 171 -4.15 -7.76 13.02
N HIS A 172 -4.41 -7.16 11.86
CA HIS A 172 -4.77 -7.87 10.63
C HIS A 172 -3.55 -8.42 9.88
N LYS A 173 -2.33 -8.03 10.21
CA LYS A 173 -1.10 -8.37 9.46
C LYS A 173 -0.93 -9.86 9.20
N LEU A 174 -1.08 -10.70 10.21
CA LEU A 174 -0.90 -12.15 10.08
C LEU A 174 -1.99 -12.80 9.21
N PHE A 175 -3.23 -12.34 9.34
CA PHE A 175 -4.35 -12.80 8.52
C PHE A 175 -4.20 -12.35 7.07
N TYR A 176 -3.70 -11.16 6.84
CA TYR A 176 -3.39 -10.63 5.52
C TYR A 176 -2.31 -11.48 4.82
N TYR A 177 -1.20 -11.78 5.46
CA TYR A 177 -0.17 -12.63 4.87
C TYR A 177 -0.64 -14.06 4.64
N ARG A 178 -1.42 -14.62 5.57
CA ARG A 178 -2.06 -15.92 5.37
C ARG A 178 -2.99 -15.87 4.16
N GLY A 179 -3.80 -14.83 4.05
CA GLY A 179 -4.72 -14.65 2.93
C GLY A 179 -4.01 -14.59 1.57
N LEU A 180 -2.86 -13.91 1.48
CA LEU A 180 -2.02 -13.90 0.30
C LEU A 180 -1.39 -15.28 0.00
N TYR A 181 -0.89 -15.96 1.04
CA TYR A 181 -0.20 -17.24 0.89
C TYR A 181 -1.16 -18.37 0.44
N GLU A 182 -2.39 -18.39 0.98
CA GLU A 182 -3.39 -19.44 0.75
C GLU A 182 -4.44 -19.05 -0.31
N PHE A 183 -4.26 -17.95 -1.04
CA PHE A 183 -5.29 -17.38 -1.93
C PHE A 183 -5.77 -18.36 -3.00
N GLU A 184 -4.88 -19.12 -3.61
CA GLU A 184 -5.25 -20.13 -4.65
C GLU A 184 -6.17 -21.21 -4.10
N GLN A 185 -6.01 -21.60 -2.85
CA GLN A 185 -6.84 -22.65 -2.21
C GLN A 185 -8.10 -22.05 -1.59
N THR A 186 -7.98 -20.85 -0.99
CA THR A 186 -9.06 -20.25 -0.23
C THR A 186 -9.02 -18.72 -0.33
N THR A 187 -9.65 -18.16 -1.36
CA THR A 187 -9.74 -16.71 -1.58
C THR A 187 -10.39 -15.97 -0.40
N GLY A 188 -11.29 -16.65 0.32
CA GLY A 188 -12.04 -16.09 1.44
C GLY A 188 -11.19 -15.59 2.61
N PHE A 189 -9.97 -16.09 2.79
CA PHE A 189 -9.11 -15.59 3.86
C PHE A 189 -8.65 -14.15 3.61
N LEU A 190 -8.18 -13.83 2.40
CA LEU A 190 -7.78 -12.47 2.06
C LEU A 190 -9.00 -11.54 2.02
N VAL A 191 -10.06 -11.95 1.35
CA VAL A 191 -11.31 -11.17 1.25
C VAL A 191 -11.89 -10.89 2.63
N GLY A 192 -11.99 -11.90 3.50
CA GLY A 192 -12.51 -11.72 4.86
C GLY A 192 -11.64 -10.78 5.70
N THR A 193 -10.31 -10.81 5.53
CA THR A 193 -9.41 -9.85 6.19
C THR A 193 -9.65 -8.42 5.68
N MET A 194 -9.82 -8.24 4.37
CA MET A 194 -10.12 -6.94 3.78
C MET A 194 -11.48 -6.41 4.26
N GLN A 195 -12.51 -7.25 4.31
CA GLN A 195 -13.85 -6.87 4.81
C GLN A 195 -13.81 -6.50 6.30
N SER A 196 -13.10 -7.27 7.14
CA SER A 196 -12.92 -6.90 8.55
C SER A 196 -12.22 -5.55 8.71
N ALA A 197 -11.22 -5.27 7.88
CA ALA A 197 -10.54 -3.98 7.88
C ALA A 197 -11.42 -2.83 7.34
N GLN A 198 -12.38 -3.12 6.43
CA GLN A 198 -13.41 -2.16 6.00
C GLN A 198 -14.35 -1.78 7.14
N ASP A 199 -14.79 -2.75 7.96
CA ASP A 199 -15.66 -2.49 9.12
C ASP A 199 -14.98 -1.55 10.12
N VAL A 200 -13.69 -1.75 10.38
CA VAL A 200 -12.88 -0.87 11.23
C VAL A 200 -12.77 0.53 10.61
N TYR A 201 -12.47 0.63 9.33
CA TYR A 201 -12.33 1.91 8.64
C TYR A 201 -13.65 2.69 8.61
N GLU A 202 -14.78 2.01 8.38
CA GLU A 202 -16.11 2.62 8.44
C GLU A 202 -16.41 3.17 9.84
N SER A 203 -16.00 2.45 10.89
CA SER A 203 -16.19 2.93 12.27
C SER A 203 -15.42 4.23 12.53
N TRP A 204 -14.18 4.37 11.99
CA TRP A 204 -13.42 5.61 12.07
C TRP A 204 -14.09 6.76 11.33
N ILE A 205 -14.60 6.52 10.11
CA ILE A 205 -15.33 7.55 9.36
C ILE A 205 -16.56 8.03 10.15
N LYS A 206 -17.31 7.12 10.74
CA LYS A 206 -18.49 7.48 11.57
C LYS A 206 -18.08 8.34 12.77
N TYR A 207 -17.06 7.92 13.50
CA TYR A 207 -16.53 8.65 14.65
C TYR A 207 -16.11 10.09 14.29
N PHE A 208 -15.29 10.26 13.26
CA PHE A 208 -14.83 11.59 12.84
C PHE A 208 -15.96 12.45 12.25
N ASN A 209 -16.94 11.87 11.58
CA ASN A 209 -18.10 12.62 11.09
C ASN A 209 -19.00 13.10 12.24
N GLU A 210 -19.18 12.31 13.30
CA GLU A 210 -19.92 12.71 14.49
C GLU A 210 -19.21 13.87 15.21
N GLU A 211 -17.89 13.80 15.39
CA GLU A 211 -17.11 14.91 15.97
C GLU A 211 -17.18 16.20 15.12
N LEU A 212 -17.14 16.10 13.80
CA LEU A 212 -17.27 17.25 12.90
C LEU A 212 -18.67 17.87 13.00
N LEU A 213 -19.72 17.04 13.07
CA LEU A 213 -21.11 17.52 13.19
C LEU A 213 -21.37 18.12 14.56
N ASP A 214 -20.79 17.61 15.63
CA ASP A 214 -20.91 18.18 16.98
C ASP A 214 -20.13 19.49 17.12
N GLY A 215 -18.96 19.61 16.49
CA GLY A 215 -18.19 20.84 16.42
C GLY A 215 -18.85 21.95 15.61
N LEU A 216 -19.75 21.63 14.67
CA LEU A 216 -20.54 22.58 13.89
C LEU A 216 -21.83 23.06 14.63
N LYS A 217 -22.20 22.41 15.74
CA LYS A 217 -23.39 22.78 16.56
C LYS A 217 -23.08 23.75 17.70
N ILE A 218 -21.82 24.17 17.84
CA ILE A 218 -21.40 25.16 18.85
C ILE A 218 -21.29 26.53 18.18
N ASP A 219 -22.44 27.15 17.92
CA ASP A 219 -22.65 28.62 17.81
C ASP A 219 -24.13 28.98 18.09
#